data_2eaeb88736ad2cfef83fe444c9d3560f
#
_entry.id   2eaeb88736ad2cfef83fe444c9d3560f
#
_cell.length_a   1.000
_cell.length_b   1.000
_cell.length_c   1.000
_cell.angle_alpha   90.00
_cell.angle_beta   90.00
_cell.angle_gamma   90.00
#
_symmetry.space_group_name_H-M   'P 1'
#
loop_
_entity.id
_entity.type
_entity.pdbx_description
1 polymer ?
#
loop_
_entity_poly.entity_id
_entity_poly.type
_entity_poly.pdbx_seq_one_letter_code
_entity_poly.pdbx_strand_id
1 'polypeptide(L)'
;MERYLFVIDYQNDFVDGALGFPGAEKLDGKIAEKVRAYGKDHVLFTRDTHFDNYLETREGQNLPVVHCVKGTKGWQVYGETAQALAEVEASGIDKRVFGLDITDPATAAVLPEKADEIELVGLVSNICVVSNAVVLQSRYPEARITVDARCTDSFDKTLHREVLDVLEGLQVQVTGREKQL
;
A
#
# COMPACT_ATOMS: atom_id res chain seq x y z
N MET A 1 -13.54 13.45 13.69
CA MET A 1 -12.83 13.36 12.40
C MET A 1 -12.19 11.98 12.36
N GLU A 2 -12.70 11.13 11.48
CA GLU A 2 -12.25 9.74 11.32
C GLU A 2 -11.10 9.70 10.31
N ARG A 3 -9.89 9.47 10.83
CA ARG A 3 -8.66 9.47 10.02
C ARG A 3 -8.03 8.09 10.01
N TYR A 4 -7.63 7.60 8.84
CA TYR A 4 -7.03 6.28 8.68
C TYR A 4 -5.75 6.34 7.85
N LEU A 5 -4.78 5.51 8.25
CA LEU A 5 -3.58 5.20 7.48
C LEU A 5 -3.73 3.83 6.83
N PHE A 6 -3.47 3.76 5.53
CA PHE A 6 -3.36 2.50 4.79
C PHE A 6 -1.92 2.26 4.38
N VAL A 7 -1.31 1.21 4.93
CA VAL A 7 0.03 0.76 4.53
C VAL A 7 -0.15 -0.29 3.43
N ILE A 8 0.19 0.07 2.20
CA ILE A 8 -0.05 -0.74 1.02
C ILE A 8 1.17 -1.62 0.73
N ASP A 9 0.99 -2.93 0.83
CA ASP A 9 1.92 -3.97 0.36
C ASP A 9 3.41 -3.74 0.69
N TYR A 10 3.73 -3.22 1.87
CA TYR A 10 5.11 -3.01 2.28
C TYR A 10 5.73 -4.32 2.78
N GLN A 11 5.84 -5.29 1.85
CA GLN A 11 6.24 -6.68 2.08
C GLN A 11 7.70 -6.93 1.71
N ASN A 12 8.31 -7.98 2.29
CA ASN A 12 9.72 -8.31 2.03
C ASN A 12 10.01 -8.48 0.54
N ASP A 13 9.14 -9.13 -0.24
CA ASP A 13 9.37 -9.35 -1.67
C ASP A 13 9.40 -8.05 -2.49
N PHE A 14 8.74 -6.99 -2.04
CA PHE A 14 8.79 -5.68 -2.70
C PHE A 14 9.90 -4.77 -2.17
N VAL A 15 10.54 -5.10 -1.04
CA VAL A 15 11.60 -4.28 -0.46
C VAL A 15 12.98 -4.83 -0.81
N ASP A 16 13.28 -6.06 -0.41
CA ASP A 16 14.59 -6.70 -0.60
C ASP A 16 14.53 -8.13 -1.15
N GLY A 17 13.31 -8.63 -1.46
CA GLY A 17 13.06 -9.95 -2.02
C GLY A 17 12.92 -9.97 -3.54
N ALA A 18 12.04 -10.83 -4.06
CA ALA A 18 11.93 -11.17 -5.48
C ALA A 18 11.70 -9.98 -6.42
N LEU A 19 10.97 -8.96 -5.97
CA LEU A 19 10.68 -7.71 -6.70
C LEU A 19 11.24 -6.48 -5.97
N GLY A 20 12.20 -6.68 -5.06
CA GLY A 20 12.85 -5.62 -4.32
C GLY A 20 13.68 -4.69 -5.22
N PHE A 21 13.81 -3.43 -4.81
CA PHE A 21 14.58 -2.44 -5.54
C PHE A 21 15.31 -1.47 -4.60
N PRO A 22 16.46 -0.90 -5.03
CA PRO A 22 17.23 0.03 -4.20
C PRO A 22 16.42 1.24 -3.77
N GLY A 23 16.39 1.52 -2.48
CA GLY A 23 15.68 2.65 -1.89
C GLY A 23 14.35 2.29 -1.24
N ALA A 24 13.76 1.12 -1.56
CA ALA A 24 12.53 0.67 -0.93
C ALA A 24 12.68 0.52 0.59
N GLU A 25 13.85 0.07 1.05
CA GLU A 25 14.19 -0.07 2.47
C GLU A 25 14.23 1.26 3.25
N LYS A 26 14.47 2.38 2.54
CA LYS A 26 14.53 3.72 3.16
C LYS A 26 13.18 4.27 3.60
N LEU A 27 12.11 3.64 3.17
CA LEU A 27 10.75 4.01 3.56
C LEU A 27 10.38 3.45 4.94
N ASP A 28 11.05 2.39 5.39
CA ASP A 28 10.66 1.58 6.55
C ASP A 28 10.45 2.41 7.83
N GLY A 29 11.47 3.12 8.28
CA GLY A 29 11.38 3.94 9.48
C GLY A 29 10.32 5.05 9.38
N LYS A 30 10.13 5.65 8.19
CA LYS A 30 9.13 6.70 7.97
C LYS A 30 7.71 6.13 8.02
N ILE A 31 7.48 4.96 7.45
CA ILE A 31 6.18 4.28 7.50
C ILE A 31 5.89 3.85 8.94
N ALA A 32 6.87 3.24 9.62
CA ALA A 32 6.73 2.83 11.02
C ALA A 32 6.39 4.01 11.95
N GLU A 33 7.03 5.16 11.77
CA GLU A 33 6.72 6.39 12.51
C GLU A 33 5.27 6.83 12.31
N LYS A 34 4.77 6.83 11.06
CA LYS A 34 3.37 7.15 10.75
C LYS A 34 2.41 6.15 11.39
N VAL A 35 2.69 4.86 11.30
CA VAL A 35 1.87 3.80 11.92
C VAL A 35 1.70 4.09 13.42
N ARG A 36 2.79 4.36 14.13
CA ARG A 36 2.73 4.71 15.57
C ARG A 36 1.97 6.01 15.83
N ALA A 37 2.12 7.01 14.96
CA ALA A 37 1.44 8.30 15.12
C ALA A 37 -0.08 8.22 14.89
N TYR A 38 -0.55 7.34 13.99
CA TYR A 38 -1.98 7.09 13.82
C TYR A 38 -2.56 6.25 14.97
N GLY A 39 -1.80 5.27 15.44
CA GLY A 39 -2.15 4.45 16.59
C GLY A 39 -3.21 3.40 16.32
N LYS A 40 -3.62 2.73 17.41
CA LYS A 40 -4.61 1.65 17.38
C LYS A 40 -5.94 2.12 16.77
N ASP A 41 -6.62 1.22 16.06
CA ASP A 41 -7.93 1.40 15.41
C ASP A 41 -7.94 2.36 14.21
N HIS A 42 -6.81 3.01 13.91
CA HIS A 42 -6.68 3.96 12.81
C HIS A 42 -5.71 3.52 11.71
N VAL A 43 -5.17 2.31 11.80
CA VAL A 43 -4.22 1.76 10.84
C VAL A 43 -4.72 0.46 10.24
N LEU A 44 -4.74 0.42 8.90
CA LEU A 44 -4.96 -0.79 8.12
C LEU A 44 -3.74 -1.04 7.24
N PHE A 45 -3.47 -2.30 6.93
CA PHE A 45 -2.43 -2.64 5.96
C PHE A 45 -2.90 -3.71 4.99
N THR A 46 -2.35 -3.69 3.80
CA THR A 46 -2.61 -4.72 2.79
C THR A 46 -1.38 -5.60 2.59
N ARG A 47 -1.63 -6.83 2.19
CA ARG A 47 -0.61 -7.75 1.67
C ARG A 47 -1.07 -8.27 0.33
N ASP A 48 -0.27 -8.05 -0.69
CA ASP A 48 -0.42 -8.76 -1.93
C ASP A 48 -0.22 -10.26 -1.66
N THR A 49 -1.12 -11.11 -2.16
CA THR A 49 -1.19 -12.49 -1.71
C THR A 49 -1.40 -13.42 -2.88
N HIS A 50 -0.36 -14.17 -3.19
CA HIS A 50 -0.36 -15.19 -4.24
C HIS A 50 -0.28 -16.60 -3.65
N PHE A 51 -0.43 -17.59 -4.52
CA PHE A 51 -0.41 -19.01 -4.20
C PHE A 51 0.49 -19.75 -5.19
N ASP A 52 0.68 -21.06 -4.98
CA ASP A 52 1.58 -21.88 -5.80
C ASP A 52 1.26 -21.87 -7.30
N ASN A 53 0.02 -21.55 -7.68
CA ASN A 53 -0.42 -21.43 -9.07
C ASN A 53 -0.23 -20.03 -9.68
N TYR A 54 0.57 -19.16 -9.05
CA TYR A 54 0.76 -17.77 -9.51
C TYR A 54 1.07 -17.65 -11.00
N LEU A 55 1.98 -18.48 -11.52
CA LEU A 55 2.39 -18.43 -12.93
C LEU A 55 1.26 -18.81 -13.93
N GLU A 56 0.18 -19.44 -13.45
CA GLU A 56 -1.00 -19.77 -14.24
C GLU A 56 -2.00 -18.61 -14.30
N THR A 57 -1.83 -17.61 -13.42
CA THR A 57 -2.71 -16.43 -13.37
C THR A 57 -2.39 -15.46 -14.51
N ARG A 58 -3.35 -14.58 -14.85
CA ARG A 58 -3.12 -13.49 -15.81
C ARG A 58 -1.94 -12.60 -15.38
N GLU A 59 -1.82 -12.32 -14.08
CA GLU A 59 -0.73 -11.52 -13.55
C GLU A 59 0.61 -12.24 -13.72
N GLY A 60 0.70 -13.51 -13.33
CA GLY A 60 1.91 -14.31 -13.47
C GLY A 60 2.35 -14.52 -14.93
N GLN A 61 1.41 -14.50 -15.88
CA GLN A 61 1.73 -14.51 -17.30
C GLN A 61 2.35 -13.19 -17.81
N ASN A 62 1.96 -12.06 -17.22
CA ASN A 62 2.51 -10.74 -17.56
C ASN A 62 3.78 -10.40 -16.76
N LEU A 63 3.89 -10.91 -15.54
CA LEU A 63 5.05 -10.75 -14.64
C LEU A 63 5.47 -12.13 -14.10
N PRO A 64 6.29 -12.90 -14.86
CA PRO A 64 6.63 -14.27 -14.48
C PRO A 64 7.69 -14.35 -13.35
N VAL A 65 7.48 -13.61 -12.30
CA VAL A 65 8.30 -13.59 -11.07
C VAL A 65 7.43 -13.97 -9.88
N VAL A 66 7.62 -15.17 -9.38
CA VAL A 66 6.88 -15.64 -8.19
C VAL A 66 7.26 -14.78 -7.00
N HIS A 67 6.26 -14.19 -6.35
CA HIS A 67 6.43 -13.31 -5.19
C HIS A 67 5.21 -13.37 -4.27
N CYS A 68 5.35 -12.88 -3.07
CA CYS A 68 4.27 -12.75 -2.08
C CYS A 68 3.41 -13.99 -1.92
N VAL A 69 4.01 -15.19 -2.01
CA VAL A 69 3.30 -16.46 -1.79
C VAL A 69 2.91 -16.56 -0.32
N LYS A 70 1.63 -16.79 -0.07
CA LYS A 70 1.06 -16.81 1.29
C LYS A 70 1.84 -17.74 2.22
N GLY A 71 2.20 -17.23 3.39
CA GLY A 71 2.93 -17.96 4.43
C GLY A 71 4.46 -17.96 4.28
N THR A 72 5.01 -17.45 3.16
CA THR A 72 6.46 -17.29 2.98
C THR A 72 6.99 -16.04 3.68
N LYS A 73 8.32 -15.96 3.85
CA LYS A 73 8.97 -14.73 4.33
C LYS A 73 8.69 -13.54 3.40
N GLY A 74 8.71 -13.76 2.07
CA GLY A 74 8.47 -12.71 1.08
C GLY A 74 7.11 -12.04 1.23
N TRP A 75 6.08 -12.80 1.61
CA TRP A 75 4.72 -12.31 1.85
C TRP A 75 4.56 -11.49 3.13
N GLN A 76 5.44 -11.66 4.13
CA GLN A 76 5.35 -10.91 5.38
C GLN A 76 5.72 -9.43 5.18
N VAL A 77 5.12 -8.57 6.01
CA VAL A 77 5.48 -7.14 6.04
C VAL A 77 6.93 -6.97 6.46
N TYR A 78 7.60 -5.98 5.90
CA TYR A 78 9.02 -5.72 6.11
C TYR A 78 9.32 -4.97 7.41
N GLY A 79 10.41 -5.31 8.02
CA GLY A 79 11.23 -4.54 8.97
C GLY A 79 10.53 -3.92 10.17
N GLU A 80 10.83 -2.66 10.41
CA GLU A 80 10.30 -1.87 11.51
C GLU A 80 8.80 -1.56 11.33
N THR A 81 8.34 -1.46 10.08
CA THR A 81 6.92 -1.31 9.75
C THR A 81 6.11 -2.49 10.28
N ALA A 82 6.60 -3.73 10.12
CA ALA A 82 5.93 -4.91 10.66
C ALA A 82 5.79 -4.86 12.19
N GLN A 83 6.83 -4.38 12.88
CA GLN A 83 6.82 -4.22 14.34
C GLN A 83 5.79 -3.14 14.75
N ALA A 84 5.81 -1.98 14.09
CA ALA A 84 4.89 -0.90 14.38
C ALA A 84 3.41 -1.29 14.16
N LEU A 85 3.12 -2.04 13.09
CA LEU A 85 1.78 -2.57 12.82
C LEU A 85 1.31 -3.52 13.94
N ALA A 86 2.20 -4.37 14.45
CA ALA A 86 1.90 -5.25 15.57
C ALA A 86 1.69 -4.46 16.89
N GLU A 87 2.50 -3.45 17.15
CA GLU A 87 2.38 -2.57 18.34
C GLU A 87 1.02 -1.87 18.42
N VAL A 88 0.47 -1.42 17.29
CA VAL A 88 -0.84 -0.74 17.23
C VAL A 88 -1.99 -1.71 16.96
N GLU A 89 -1.75 -3.01 16.89
CA GLU A 89 -2.75 -4.03 16.57
C GLU A 89 -3.50 -3.74 15.25
N ALA A 90 -2.77 -3.30 14.22
CA ALA A 90 -3.34 -2.92 12.93
C ALA A 90 -4.08 -4.07 12.25
N SER A 91 -5.16 -3.75 11.55
CA SER A 91 -5.96 -4.72 10.79
C SER A 91 -5.35 -4.99 9.41
N GLY A 92 -5.09 -6.26 9.09
CA GLY A 92 -4.51 -6.69 7.83
C GLY A 92 -5.54 -7.20 6.83
N ILE A 93 -5.35 -6.90 5.55
CA ILE A 93 -6.18 -7.35 4.44
C ILE A 93 -5.28 -8.07 3.42
N ASP A 94 -5.54 -9.36 3.19
CA ASP A 94 -4.88 -10.13 2.13
C ASP A 94 -5.63 -9.91 0.82
N LYS A 95 -5.01 -9.31 -0.18
CA LYS A 95 -5.61 -9.04 -1.48
C LYS A 95 -4.95 -9.86 -2.59
N ARG A 96 -5.73 -10.21 -3.61
CA ARG A 96 -5.29 -11.02 -4.76
C ARG A 96 -5.17 -10.22 -6.06
N VAL A 97 -5.39 -8.93 -5.96
CA VAL A 97 -5.42 -7.97 -7.08
C VAL A 97 -4.77 -6.67 -6.63
N PHE A 98 -4.44 -5.78 -7.55
CA PHE A 98 -3.70 -4.55 -7.23
C PHE A 98 -4.46 -3.63 -6.27
N GLY A 99 -5.74 -3.37 -6.53
CA GLY A 99 -6.60 -2.63 -5.61
C GLY A 99 -7.37 -3.55 -4.66
N LEU A 100 -7.94 -3.00 -3.59
CA LEU A 100 -8.81 -3.72 -2.69
C LEU A 100 -10.09 -4.18 -3.43
N ASP A 101 -10.46 -5.43 -3.23
CA ASP A 101 -11.80 -5.91 -3.60
C ASP A 101 -12.78 -5.57 -2.48
N ILE A 102 -13.44 -4.43 -2.61
CA ILE A 102 -14.45 -3.97 -1.65
C ILE A 102 -15.75 -4.78 -1.68
N THR A 103 -15.91 -5.68 -2.66
CA THR A 103 -17.04 -6.60 -2.75
C THR A 103 -16.82 -7.90 -2.00
N ASP A 104 -15.56 -8.20 -1.67
CA ASP A 104 -15.22 -9.32 -0.81
C ASP A 104 -15.70 -9.06 0.64
N PRO A 105 -16.54 -9.94 1.22
CA PRO A 105 -17.06 -9.75 2.57
C PRO A 105 -15.99 -9.63 3.65
N ALA A 106 -14.86 -10.33 3.50
CA ALA A 106 -13.76 -10.27 4.48
C ALA A 106 -13.07 -8.89 4.43
N THR A 107 -12.83 -8.37 3.23
CA THR A 107 -12.31 -7.00 3.03
C THR A 107 -13.30 -5.97 3.57
N ALA A 108 -14.57 -6.08 3.20
CA ALA A 108 -15.60 -5.14 3.63
C ALA A 108 -15.78 -5.09 5.16
N ALA A 109 -15.61 -6.21 5.85
CA ALA A 109 -15.72 -6.28 7.30
C ALA A 109 -14.60 -5.57 8.07
N VAL A 110 -13.43 -5.38 7.43
CA VAL A 110 -12.26 -4.71 8.02
C VAL A 110 -12.25 -3.21 7.72
N LEU A 111 -12.83 -2.81 6.59
CA LEU A 111 -12.87 -1.40 6.17
C LEU A 111 -13.74 -0.56 7.12
N PRO A 112 -13.33 0.65 7.49
CA PRO A 112 -14.15 1.54 8.31
C PRO A 112 -15.47 1.88 7.64
N GLU A 113 -16.53 2.04 8.43
CA GLU A 113 -17.83 2.43 7.91
C GLU A 113 -17.81 3.84 7.31
N LYS A 114 -17.02 4.74 7.92
CA LYS A 114 -16.84 6.14 7.51
C LYS A 114 -15.38 6.53 7.59
N ALA A 115 -14.97 7.44 6.74
CA ALA A 115 -13.67 8.08 6.80
C ALA A 115 -13.81 9.54 6.35
N ASP A 116 -13.18 10.46 7.08
CA ASP A 116 -13.03 11.87 6.70
C ASP A 116 -11.70 12.10 5.98
N GLU A 117 -10.65 11.37 6.39
CA GLU A 117 -9.31 11.43 5.82
C GLU A 117 -8.70 10.03 5.71
N ILE A 118 -8.09 9.75 4.57
CA ILE A 118 -7.33 8.53 4.34
C ILE A 118 -5.95 8.90 3.79
N GLU A 119 -4.91 8.45 4.46
CA GLU A 119 -3.54 8.56 3.97
C GLU A 119 -3.03 7.20 3.51
N LEU A 120 -2.42 7.14 2.33
CA LEU A 120 -1.80 5.94 1.78
C LEU A 120 -0.29 6.09 1.77
N VAL A 121 0.38 5.02 2.15
CA VAL A 121 1.83 4.83 2.08
C VAL A 121 2.15 3.41 1.61
N GLY A 122 3.38 3.09 1.28
CA GLY A 122 3.78 1.73 0.88
C GLY A 122 4.15 1.59 -0.57
N LEU A 123 4.04 0.40 -1.15
CA LEU A 123 4.58 0.00 -2.44
C LEU A 123 3.57 -0.70 -3.34
N VAL A 124 3.79 -0.66 -4.65
CA VAL A 124 4.57 0.34 -5.36
C VAL A 124 3.64 1.44 -5.83
N SER A 125 4.15 2.67 -5.91
CA SER A 125 3.34 3.86 -6.16
C SER A 125 2.47 3.79 -7.41
N ASN A 126 3.03 3.30 -8.52
CA ASN A 126 2.37 3.24 -9.83
C ASN A 126 1.52 1.98 -10.07
N ILE A 127 1.40 1.09 -9.11
CA ILE A 127 0.57 -0.13 -9.22
C ILE A 127 -0.39 -0.21 -8.02
N CYS A 128 0.03 -0.77 -6.90
CA CYS A 128 -0.86 -1.03 -5.77
C CYS A 128 -1.31 0.25 -5.07
N VAL A 129 -0.42 1.23 -4.88
CA VAL A 129 -0.78 2.48 -4.18
C VAL A 129 -1.82 3.27 -4.96
N VAL A 130 -1.59 3.54 -6.26
CA VAL A 130 -2.57 4.27 -7.09
C VAL A 130 -3.88 3.49 -7.21
N SER A 131 -3.84 2.17 -7.38
CA SER A 131 -5.04 1.34 -7.47
C SER A 131 -5.89 1.44 -6.21
N ASN A 132 -5.26 1.39 -5.03
CA ASN A 132 -5.96 1.54 -3.76
C ASN A 132 -6.45 2.96 -3.51
N ALA A 133 -5.71 3.99 -3.94
CA ALA A 133 -6.17 5.38 -3.85
C ALA A 133 -7.50 5.57 -4.61
N VAL A 134 -7.59 5.04 -5.84
CA VAL A 134 -8.82 5.11 -6.65
C VAL A 134 -9.97 4.32 -6.02
N VAL A 135 -9.71 3.11 -5.52
CA VAL A 135 -10.73 2.28 -4.87
C VAL A 135 -11.25 2.96 -3.60
N LEU A 136 -10.36 3.45 -2.75
CA LEU A 136 -10.74 4.12 -1.50
C LEU A 136 -11.45 5.45 -1.75
N GLN A 137 -11.04 6.22 -2.76
CA GLN A 137 -11.77 7.42 -3.19
C GLN A 137 -13.20 7.10 -3.65
N SER A 138 -13.37 6.00 -4.38
CA SER A 138 -14.71 5.56 -4.81
C SER A 138 -15.55 5.05 -3.65
N ARG A 139 -14.95 4.40 -2.67
CA ARG A 139 -15.63 3.88 -1.47
C ARG A 139 -16.03 4.99 -0.49
N TYR A 140 -15.20 6.04 -0.39
CA TYR A 140 -15.38 7.17 0.52
C TYR A 140 -15.34 8.49 -0.26
N PRO A 141 -16.38 8.82 -1.02
CA PRO A 141 -16.35 9.92 -1.99
C PRO A 141 -16.17 11.30 -1.36
N GLU A 142 -16.50 11.45 -0.07
CA GLU A 142 -16.33 12.71 0.67
C GLU A 142 -15.04 12.74 1.49
N ALA A 143 -14.28 11.64 1.55
CA ALA A 143 -13.03 11.61 2.29
C ALA A 143 -11.90 12.31 1.52
N ARG A 144 -11.06 13.03 2.24
CA ARG A 144 -9.80 13.51 1.70
C ARG A 144 -8.80 12.37 1.59
N ILE A 145 -8.43 12.02 0.37
CA ILE A 145 -7.41 11.00 0.09
C ILE A 145 -6.06 11.68 -0.08
N THR A 146 -5.05 11.18 0.62
CA THR A 146 -3.67 11.69 0.60
C THR A 146 -2.68 10.57 0.32
N VAL A 147 -1.65 10.83 -0.47
CA VAL A 147 -0.47 9.97 -0.64
C VAL A 147 0.76 10.74 -0.21
N ASP A 148 1.54 10.21 0.74
CA ASP A 148 2.82 10.82 1.13
C ASP A 148 3.95 10.30 0.24
N ALA A 149 4.42 11.14 -0.67
CA ALA A 149 5.49 10.81 -1.62
C ALA A 149 6.83 10.43 -0.96
N ARG A 150 7.03 10.74 0.33
CA ARG A 150 8.23 10.33 1.09
C ARG A 150 8.13 8.91 1.62
N CYS A 151 6.92 8.33 1.58
CA CYS A 151 6.58 7.02 2.15
C CYS A 151 6.04 6.06 1.07
N THR A 152 6.27 6.37 -0.20
CA THR A 152 5.97 5.51 -1.35
C THR A 152 7.04 5.65 -2.41
N ASP A 153 7.27 4.62 -3.20
CA ASP A 153 8.26 4.62 -4.28
C ASP A 153 7.93 3.54 -5.32
N SER A 154 8.74 3.46 -6.38
CA SER A 154 8.67 2.42 -7.41
C SER A 154 10.07 2.07 -7.92
N PHE A 155 10.21 0.84 -8.43
CA PHE A 155 11.38 0.41 -9.18
C PHE A 155 11.56 1.21 -10.49
N ASP A 156 10.47 1.71 -11.08
CA ASP A 156 10.49 2.65 -12.21
C ASP A 156 10.30 4.08 -11.72
N LYS A 157 11.39 4.85 -11.68
CA LYS A 157 11.38 6.23 -11.17
C LYS A 157 10.65 7.22 -12.09
N THR A 158 10.49 6.88 -13.37
CA THR A 158 9.69 7.68 -14.30
C THR A 158 8.22 7.48 -14.02
N LEU A 159 7.76 6.23 -13.95
CA LEU A 159 6.38 5.92 -13.59
C LEU A 159 6.02 6.39 -12.18
N HIS A 160 6.97 6.37 -11.24
CA HIS A 160 6.76 6.95 -9.91
C HIS A 160 6.40 8.44 -9.99
N ARG A 161 7.14 9.24 -10.75
CA ARG A 161 6.85 10.68 -10.92
C ARG A 161 5.52 10.91 -11.64
N GLU A 162 5.30 10.19 -12.73
CA GLU A 162 4.08 10.31 -13.53
C GLU A 162 2.82 9.94 -12.75
N VAL A 163 2.87 8.89 -11.94
CA VAL A 163 1.70 8.50 -11.14
C VAL A 163 1.38 9.51 -10.05
N LEU A 164 2.36 10.22 -9.49
CA LEU A 164 2.09 11.31 -8.55
C LEU A 164 1.33 12.46 -9.24
N ASP A 165 1.66 12.79 -10.51
CA ASP A 165 0.90 13.74 -11.31
C ASP A 165 -0.52 13.26 -11.62
N VAL A 166 -0.66 11.97 -11.94
CA VAL A 166 -1.98 11.33 -12.16
C VAL A 166 -2.84 11.40 -10.90
N LEU A 167 -2.26 11.09 -9.73
CA LEU A 167 -2.96 11.17 -8.45
C LEU A 167 -3.47 12.59 -8.16
N GLU A 168 -2.64 13.61 -8.39
CA GLU A 168 -3.08 15.02 -8.26
C GLU A 168 -4.22 15.33 -9.23
N GLY A 169 -4.15 14.84 -10.48
CA GLY A 169 -5.24 14.97 -11.46
C GLY A 169 -6.53 14.27 -11.04
N LEU A 170 -6.44 13.21 -10.26
CA LEU A 170 -7.59 12.49 -9.66
C LEU A 170 -8.08 13.15 -8.36
N GLN A 171 -7.57 14.32 -8.00
CA GLN A 171 -7.90 15.06 -6.77
C GLN A 171 -7.40 14.36 -5.48
N VAL A 172 -6.44 13.47 -5.59
CA VAL A 172 -5.71 12.91 -4.45
C VAL A 172 -4.64 13.93 -4.04
N GLN A 173 -4.57 14.27 -2.77
CA GLN A 173 -3.53 15.17 -2.27
C GLN A 173 -2.19 14.44 -2.18
N VAL A 174 -1.19 14.89 -2.94
CA VAL A 174 0.18 14.37 -2.84
C VAL A 174 0.99 15.27 -1.92
N THR A 175 1.44 14.72 -0.78
CA THR A 175 2.26 15.44 0.20
C THR A 175 3.72 15.01 0.12
N GLY A 176 4.63 15.81 0.67
CA GLY A 176 6.06 15.44 0.77
C GLY A 176 6.79 15.29 -0.56
N ARG A 177 6.19 15.71 -1.67
CA ARG A 177 6.82 15.73 -2.98
C ARG A 177 7.89 16.82 -3.03
N GLU A 178 9.11 16.45 -3.42
CA GLU A 178 10.15 17.45 -3.72
C GLU A 178 9.70 18.26 -4.94
N LYS A 179 9.55 19.58 -4.78
CA LYS A 179 9.28 20.45 -5.92
C LYS A 179 10.52 20.45 -6.80
N GLN A 180 10.38 20.02 -8.04
CA GLN A 180 11.43 20.29 -9.04
C GLN A 180 11.52 21.80 -9.22
N LEU A 181 12.70 22.35 -8.91
CA LEU A 181 13.06 23.73 -9.21
C LEU A 181 13.29 23.90 -10.71
#